data_c5282a2c5c982385d30b28c0792c47e0
#
_entry.id   c5282a2c5c982385d30b28c0792c47e0
#
_cell.length_a   1.000
_cell.length_b   1.000
_cell.length_c   1.000
_cell.angle_alpha   90.00
_cell.angle_beta   90.00
_cell.angle_gamma   90.00
#
_symmetry.space_group_name_H-M   'P 1'
#
loop_
_entity.id
_entity.type
_entity.pdbx_description
1 polymer ?
#
loop_
_entity_poly.entity_id
_entity_poly.type
_entity_poly.pdbx_seq_one_letter_code
_entity_poly.pdbx_strand_id
1 'polypeptide(L)' 'MSPKTLNRRVKYLTGEGAKRYIMRIQLEQARIMLLQDLDIPIVEVGNCCGFEDHSSFTRTFTQNVGMSPSDYRMSRGQA' A
#
# COMPACT_ATOMS: atom_id res chain seq x y z
N MET A 1 8.71 6.57 -11.29
CA MET A 1 9.65 6.82 -10.16
C MET A 1 9.92 5.52 -9.43
N SER A 2 11.17 5.22 -9.18
CA SER A 2 11.48 3.97 -8.50
C SER A 2 11.30 4.10 -6.99
N PRO A 3 10.91 3.02 -6.29
CA PRO A 3 10.83 3.04 -4.84
C PRO A 3 12.15 3.40 -4.17
N LYS A 4 13.26 3.04 -4.79
CA LYS A 4 14.57 3.38 -4.23
C LYS A 4 14.82 4.88 -4.20
N THR A 5 14.39 5.59 -5.24
CA THR A 5 14.53 7.03 -5.29
C THR A 5 13.72 7.68 -4.18
N LEU A 6 12.49 7.22 -3.99
CA LEU A 6 11.63 7.75 -2.96
C LEU A 6 12.24 7.51 -1.58
N ASN A 7 12.73 6.29 -1.32
CA ASN A 7 13.35 5.96 -0.06
C ASN A 7 14.58 6.82 0.22
N ARG A 8 15.35 7.11 -0.81
CA ARG A 8 16.54 7.93 -0.65
C ARG A 8 16.18 9.34 -0.18
N ARG A 9 15.13 9.91 -0.75
CA ARG A 9 14.68 11.24 -0.34
C ARG A 9 14.18 11.25 1.09
N VAL A 10 13.43 10.22 1.46
CA VAL A 10 12.83 10.12 2.77
C VAL A 10 13.85 9.87 3.86
N LYS A 11 15.02 9.33 3.51
CA LYS A 11 16.08 9.12 4.50
C LYS A 11 16.53 10.40 5.17
N TYR A 12 16.36 11.54 4.52
CA TYR A 12 16.71 12.81 5.09
C TYR A 12 15.62 13.38 6.00
N LEU A 13 14.44 12.80 5.93
CA LEU A 13 13.36 13.09 6.85
C LEU A 13 13.47 12.09 7.99
N THR A 14 13.55 12.55 9.20
CA THR A 14 13.79 11.66 10.33
C THR A 14 12.49 11.18 10.96
N GLY A 15 12.57 9.97 11.51
CA GLY A 15 11.57 9.48 12.43
C GLY A 15 10.32 8.92 11.80
N GLU A 16 9.26 8.89 12.60
CA GLU A 16 8.01 8.25 12.23
C GLU A 16 7.26 8.95 11.11
N GLY A 17 7.48 10.24 10.96
CA GLY A 17 6.88 11.00 9.88
C GLY A 17 7.27 10.48 8.52
N ALA A 18 8.55 10.10 8.38
CA ALA A 18 9.05 9.55 7.12
C ALA A 18 8.42 8.20 6.82
N LYS A 19 8.31 7.35 7.84
CA LYS A 19 7.70 6.03 7.68
C LYS A 19 6.24 6.13 7.29
N ARG A 20 5.53 7.06 7.91
CA ARG A 20 4.12 7.28 7.58
C ARG A 20 3.96 7.77 6.16
N TYR A 21 4.84 8.64 5.73
CA TYR A 21 4.81 9.17 4.38
C TYR A 21 4.96 8.06 3.35
N ILE A 22 5.96 7.21 3.55
CA ILE A 22 6.20 6.06 2.67
C ILE A 22 4.97 5.13 2.68
N MET A 23 4.46 4.83 3.86
CA MET A 23 3.33 3.94 3.99
C MET A 23 2.10 4.48 3.26
N ARG A 24 1.85 5.78 3.36
CA ARG A 24 0.72 6.39 2.67
C ARG A 24 0.84 6.24 1.17
N ILE A 25 2.05 6.42 0.63
CA ILE A 25 2.28 6.25 -0.80
C ILE A 25 2.07 4.79 -1.20
N GLN A 26 2.58 3.86 -0.41
CA GLN A 26 2.41 2.44 -0.68
C GLN A 26 0.92 2.06 -0.70
N LEU A 27 0.17 2.55 0.28
CA LEU A 27 -1.26 2.26 0.37
C LEU A 27 -2.04 2.90 -0.77
N GLU A 28 -1.65 4.10 -1.17
CA GLU A 28 -2.31 4.77 -2.29
C GLU A 28 -2.11 3.98 -3.57
N GLN A 29 -0.90 3.50 -3.81
CA GLN A 29 -0.62 2.66 -4.98
C GLN A 29 -1.43 1.38 -4.92
N ALA A 30 -1.52 0.78 -3.73
CA ALA A 30 -2.29 -0.46 -3.57
C ALA A 30 -3.77 -0.22 -3.89
N ARG A 31 -4.31 0.88 -3.42
CA ARG A 31 -5.72 1.20 -3.69
C ARG A 31 -5.98 1.33 -5.18
N ILE A 32 -5.09 2.02 -5.86
CA ILE A 32 -5.21 2.18 -7.32
C ILE A 32 -5.14 0.84 -8.01
N MET A 33 -4.15 0.01 -7.66
CA MET A 33 -3.98 -1.29 -8.30
C MET A 33 -5.15 -2.22 -8.06
N LEU A 34 -5.70 -2.20 -6.86
CA LEU A 34 -6.84 -3.06 -6.51
C LEU A 34 -8.05 -2.77 -7.37
N LEU A 35 -8.21 -1.53 -7.79
CA LEU A 35 -9.38 -1.11 -8.56
C LEU A 35 -9.14 -1.10 -10.07
N GLN A 36 -7.90 -0.92 -10.50
CA GLN A 36 -7.58 -0.88 -11.92
C GLN A 36 -7.50 -2.27 -12.53
N ASP A 37 -6.93 -3.20 -11.81
CA ASP A 37 -6.73 -4.55 -12.32
C ASP A 37 -7.34 -5.54 -11.37
N LEU A 38 -8.58 -5.93 -11.66
CA LEU A 38 -9.32 -6.83 -10.78
C LEU A 38 -8.81 -8.26 -10.84
N ASP A 39 -7.98 -8.58 -11.81
CA ASP A 39 -7.44 -9.92 -11.98
C ASP A 39 -6.13 -10.13 -11.22
N ILE A 40 -5.46 -9.07 -10.83
CA ILE A 40 -4.20 -9.21 -10.11
C ILE A 40 -4.47 -9.75 -8.70
N PRO A 41 -3.74 -10.80 -8.27
CA PRO A 41 -3.93 -11.32 -6.91
C PRO A 41 -3.56 -10.26 -5.86
N ILE A 42 -4.27 -10.29 -4.75
CA ILE A 42 -4.03 -9.29 -3.70
C ILE A 42 -2.62 -9.38 -3.15
N VAL A 43 -2.07 -10.59 -3.04
CA VAL A 43 -0.70 -10.76 -2.58
C VAL A 43 0.29 -10.06 -3.52
N GLU A 44 0.02 -10.08 -4.81
CA GLU A 44 0.85 -9.39 -5.79
C GLU A 44 0.80 -7.88 -5.62
N VAL A 45 -0.38 -7.37 -5.32
CA VAL A 45 -0.53 -5.93 -5.07
C VAL A 45 0.38 -5.50 -3.93
N GLY A 46 0.37 -6.24 -2.84
CA GLY A 46 1.24 -5.93 -1.70
C GLY A 46 2.71 -5.98 -2.09
N ASN A 47 3.11 -6.99 -2.84
CA ASN A 47 4.49 -7.13 -3.28
C ASN A 47 4.92 -5.96 -4.17
N CYS A 48 4.06 -5.58 -5.11
CA CYS A 48 4.36 -4.48 -6.01
C CYS A 48 4.47 -3.15 -5.28
N CYS A 49 3.76 -3.01 -4.17
CA CYS A 49 3.78 -1.79 -3.39
C CYS A 49 4.90 -1.74 -2.35
N GLY A 50 5.70 -2.80 -2.27
CA GLY A 50 6.86 -2.79 -1.39
C GLY A 50 6.66 -3.40 -0.02
N PHE A 51 5.56 -4.11 0.20
CA PHE A 51 5.35 -4.84 1.44
C PHE A 51 6.08 -6.18 1.38
N GLU A 52 6.73 -6.53 2.48
CA GLU A 52 7.54 -7.74 2.51
C GLU A 52 6.72 -9.00 2.51
N ASP A 53 5.59 -8.99 3.19
CA ASP A 53 4.73 -10.14 3.24
C ASP A 53 3.26 -9.73 3.21
N HIS A 54 2.43 -10.72 2.89
CA HIS A 54 1.00 -10.50 2.72
C HIS A 54 0.33 -10.10 4.04
N SER A 55 0.76 -10.66 5.15
CA SER A 55 0.19 -10.35 6.45
C SER A 55 0.40 -8.89 6.83
N SER A 56 1.60 -8.40 6.62
CA SER A 56 1.92 -6.99 6.88
C SER A 56 1.09 -6.07 6.01
N PHE A 57 0.98 -6.40 4.73
CA PHE A 57 0.20 -5.61 3.80
C PHE A 57 -1.26 -5.55 4.24
N THR A 58 -1.85 -6.70 4.50
CA THR A 58 -3.26 -6.77 4.87
C THR A 58 -3.53 -6.00 6.16
N ARG A 59 -2.67 -6.18 7.15
CA ARG A 59 -2.83 -5.49 8.44
C ARG A 59 -2.73 -3.98 8.27
N THR A 60 -1.69 -3.53 7.60
CA THR A 60 -1.47 -2.10 7.41
C THR A 60 -2.60 -1.47 6.60
N PHE A 61 -3.01 -2.15 5.54
CA PHE A 61 -4.10 -1.67 4.71
C PHE A 61 -5.40 -1.55 5.52
N THR A 62 -5.72 -2.59 6.27
CA THR A 62 -6.95 -2.61 7.07
C THR A 62 -6.95 -1.51 8.13
N GLN A 63 -5.83 -1.32 8.80
CA GLN A 63 -5.73 -0.31 9.85
C GLN A 63 -5.89 1.11 9.32
N ASN A 64 -5.42 1.36 8.11
CA ASN A 64 -5.41 2.71 7.57
C ASN A 64 -6.58 3.01 6.65
N VAL A 65 -7.12 2.01 5.99
CA VAL A 65 -8.22 2.19 5.05
C VAL A 65 -9.57 1.88 5.69
N GLY A 66 -9.59 1.00 6.68
CA GLY A 66 -10.81 0.65 7.39
C GLY A 66 -11.45 -0.63 6.89
N MET A 67 -10.89 -1.27 5.88
CA MET A 67 -11.37 -2.54 5.39
C MET A 67 -10.21 -3.30 4.74
N SER A 68 -10.35 -4.61 4.60
CA SER A 68 -9.29 -5.43 4.01
C SER A 68 -9.13 -5.10 2.53
N PRO A 69 -7.96 -5.42 1.95
CA PRO A 69 -7.78 -5.21 0.51
C PRO A 69 -8.82 -5.94 -0.32
N SER A 70 -9.19 -7.13 0.11
CA SER A 70 -10.19 -7.93 -0.59
C SER A 70 -11.56 -7.24 -0.56
N ASP A 71 -11.97 -6.79 0.62
CA ASP A 71 -13.23 -6.08 0.77
C ASP A 71 -13.23 -4.77 0.00
N TYR A 72 -12.10 -4.09 0.03
CA TYR A 72 -11.96 -2.82 -0.70
C TYR A 72 -12.19 -3.04 -2.20
N ARG A 73 -11.58 -4.09 -2.75
CA ARG A 73 -11.76 -4.43 -4.15
C ARG A 73 -13.21 -4.78 -4.46
N MET A 74 -13.84 -5.57 -3.61
CA MET A 74 -15.23 -5.97 -3.81
C MET A 74 -16.19 -4.78 -3.76
N SER A 75 -15.92 -3.85 -2.86
CA SER A 75 -16.74 -2.65 -2.74
C SER A 75 -16.38 -1.59 -3.76
N ARG A 76 -15.33 -1.82 -4.53
CA ARG A 76 -14.81 -0.90 -5.54
C ARG A 76 -14.47 0.46 -4.95
N GLY A 77 -13.87 0.43 -3.78
CA GLY A 77 -13.42 1.65 -3.14
C GLY A 77 -14.49 2.41 -2.38
N GLN A 78 -15.68 1.88 -2.28
CA GLN A 78 -16.74 2.51 -1.50
C GLN A 78 -16.63 2.03 -0.06
N ALA A 79 -16.36 2.94 0.82
CA ALA A 79 -16.25 2.64 2.24
C ALA A 79 -17.62 2.66 2.90
#